data_36e63ea990bfefb4f5164c0bcd1bc412
#
_entry.id   36e63ea990bfefb4f5164c0bcd1bc412
#
_cell.length_a   1.000
_cell.length_b   1.000
_cell.length_c   1.000
_cell.angle_alpha   90.00
_cell.angle_beta   90.00
_cell.angle_gamma   90.00
#
_symmetry.space_group_name_H-M   'P 1'
#
loop_
_entity.id
_entity.type
_entity.pdbx_description
1 polymer ?
#
loop_
_entity_poly.entity_id
_entity_poly.type
_entity_poly.pdbx_seq_one_letter_code
_entity_poly.pdbx_strand_id
1 'polypeptide(L)'
;NDFKKWGYKESLIQYERTWDVPEMFLNIAAQLKLKHPDVRIHRQVPGQMAPIHVDTFSSHPAILEDPTLDVSKLRRFIIQLSDWDWGHYWSFGNNTWTQWRAGDVAYFESRDVPHSTANAGKSIRYTMAVTGWMSDETIELVEGNYTEVSI
;
A
#
# COMPACT_ATOMS: atom_id res chain seq x y z
N ASN A 1 -7.38 8.62 -12.71
CA ASN A 1 -7.66 7.29 -12.19
C ASN A 1 -7.87 6.34 -13.37
N ASP A 2 -6.87 5.48 -13.63
CA ASP A 2 -6.88 4.59 -14.80
C ASP A 2 -7.97 3.51 -14.71
N PHE A 3 -8.43 3.18 -13.53
CA PHE A 3 -9.51 2.21 -13.32
C PHE A 3 -10.82 2.62 -14.02
N LYS A 4 -11.12 3.93 -14.10
CA LYS A 4 -12.28 4.42 -14.85
C LYS A 4 -12.16 4.11 -16.36
N LYS A 5 -10.95 4.16 -16.92
CA LYS A 5 -10.69 3.83 -18.33
C LYS A 5 -10.96 2.34 -18.61
N TRP A 6 -10.86 1.49 -17.61
CA TRP A 6 -11.15 0.05 -17.70
C TRP A 6 -12.61 -0.29 -17.37
N GLY A 7 -13.47 0.71 -17.19
CA GLY A 7 -14.90 0.52 -16.96
C GLY A 7 -15.32 0.32 -15.51
N TYR A 8 -14.40 0.45 -14.55
CA TYR A 8 -14.77 0.38 -13.12
C TYR A 8 -15.55 1.62 -12.69
N LYS A 9 -16.67 1.41 -11.98
CA LYS A 9 -17.43 2.50 -11.36
C LYS A 9 -16.68 3.04 -10.16
N GLU A 10 -16.69 4.35 -9.98
CA GLU A 10 -15.99 5.01 -8.87
C GLU A 10 -16.45 4.50 -7.49
N SER A 11 -17.73 4.18 -7.34
CA SER A 11 -18.29 3.62 -6.10
C SER A 11 -17.72 2.26 -5.70
N LEU A 12 -17.11 1.53 -6.65
CA LEU A 12 -16.48 0.23 -6.42
C LEU A 12 -15.00 0.35 -6.05
N ILE A 13 -14.41 1.54 -6.23
CA ILE A 13 -12.99 1.76 -5.94
C ILE A 13 -12.85 2.23 -4.49
N GLN A 14 -11.84 1.73 -3.81
CA GLN A 14 -11.51 2.16 -2.46
C GLN A 14 -11.26 3.68 -2.40
N TYR A 15 -11.61 4.29 -1.28
CA TYR A 15 -11.27 5.68 -0.99
C TYR A 15 -9.80 5.77 -0.56
N GLU A 16 -9.10 6.76 -1.09
CA GLU A 16 -7.71 7.05 -0.78
C GLU A 16 -7.58 8.49 -0.28
N ARG A 17 -6.97 8.66 0.90
CA ARG A 17 -6.64 9.97 1.46
C ARG A 17 -5.14 10.19 1.35
N THR A 18 -4.78 11.23 0.62
CA THR A 18 -3.38 11.59 0.32
C THR A 18 -2.99 12.96 0.92
N TRP A 19 -3.93 13.66 1.52
CA TRP A 19 -3.74 14.99 2.11
C TRP A 19 -4.25 15.01 3.55
N ASP A 20 -3.69 15.91 4.36
CA ASP A 20 -4.09 16.08 5.76
C ASP A 20 -4.15 14.73 6.51
N VAL A 21 -3.09 13.93 6.32
CA VAL A 21 -2.92 12.66 7.03
C VAL A 21 -2.66 12.99 8.50
N PRO A 22 -3.43 12.43 9.45
CA PRO A 22 -3.21 12.71 10.87
C PRO A 22 -1.79 12.39 11.33
N GLU A 23 -1.23 13.26 12.18
CA GLU A 23 0.16 13.20 12.66
C GLU A 23 0.55 11.82 13.23
N MET A 24 -0.38 11.15 13.91
CA MET A 24 -0.12 9.80 14.43
C MET A 24 0.31 8.81 13.36
N PHE A 25 -0.27 8.89 12.15
CA PHE A 25 0.10 8.01 11.02
C PHE A 25 1.42 8.43 10.39
N LEU A 26 1.71 9.73 10.36
CA LEU A 26 3.01 10.23 9.91
C LEU A 26 4.12 9.75 10.86
N ASN A 27 3.87 9.74 12.16
CA ASN A 27 4.81 9.23 13.17
C ASN A 27 5.04 7.71 13.04
N ILE A 28 4.02 6.94 12.68
CA ILE A 28 4.17 5.51 12.36
C ILE A 28 5.01 5.36 11.09
N ALA A 29 4.69 6.08 10.03
CA ALA A 29 5.41 6.03 8.76
C ALA A 29 6.89 6.42 8.91
N ALA A 30 7.20 7.39 9.77
CA ALA A 30 8.57 7.83 10.05
C ALA A 30 9.46 6.72 10.65
N GLN A 31 8.88 5.70 11.29
CA GLN A 31 9.63 4.57 11.83
C GLN A 31 10.23 3.69 10.73
N LEU A 32 9.68 3.72 9.51
CA LEU A 32 10.23 3.00 8.37
C LEU A 32 11.52 3.62 7.81
N LYS A 33 11.87 4.85 8.22
CA LYS A 33 13.11 5.55 7.79
C LYS A 33 13.27 5.70 6.28
N LEU A 34 12.17 5.73 5.55
CA LEU A 34 12.19 5.96 4.10
C LEU A 34 12.60 7.40 3.77
N LYS A 35 13.30 7.57 2.66
CA LYS A 35 13.56 8.91 2.08
C LYS A 35 12.35 9.32 1.25
N HIS A 36 11.96 10.60 1.34
CA HIS A 36 10.79 11.18 0.65
C HIS A 36 9.50 10.34 0.81
N PRO A 37 9.05 10.04 2.04
CA PRO A 37 7.88 9.21 2.24
C PRO A 37 6.60 9.89 1.74
N ASP A 38 5.81 9.16 0.94
CA ASP A 38 4.42 9.50 0.59
C ASP A 38 3.48 8.57 1.36
N VAL A 39 2.62 9.15 2.19
CA VAL A 39 1.72 8.41 3.11
C VAL A 39 0.29 8.53 2.62
N ARG A 40 -0.37 7.38 2.43
CA ARG A 40 -1.75 7.31 1.97
C ARG A 40 -2.58 6.40 2.85
N ILE A 41 -3.75 6.87 3.26
CA ILE A 41 -4.72 6.06 4.00
C ILE A 41 -5.80 5.58 3.05
N HIS A 42 -5.95 4.28 2.97
CA HIS A 42 -7.00 3.64 2.19
C HIS A 42 -8.15 3.21 3.09
N ARG A 43 -9.36 3.48 2.65
CA ARG A 43 -10.58 3.02 3.29
C ARG A 43 -11.38 2.21 2.28
N GLN A 44 -11.70 0.99 2.64
CA GLN A 44 -12.50 0.09 1.82
C GLN A 44 -13.76 -0.33 2.58
N VAL A 45 -14.92 0.13 2.13
CA VAL A 45 -16.21 -0.38 2.64
C VAL A 45 -16.58 -1.68 1.91
N PRO A 46 -17.53 -2.48 2.45
CA PRO A 46 -18.05 -3.65 1.76
C PRO A 46 -18.41 -3.38 0.29
N GLY A 47 -17.94 -4.25 -0.61
CA GLY A 47 -18.12 -4.13 -2.06
C GLY A 47 -17.06 -3.31 -2.79
N GLN A 48 -16.13 -2.68 -2.08
CA GLN A 48 -15.04 -1.92 -2.72
C GLN A 48 -13.79 -2.75 -2.95
N MET A 49 -12.98 -2.32 -3.91
CA MET A 49 -11.73 -2.97 -4.29
C MET A 49 -10.68 -1.96 -4.76
N ALA A 50 -9.42 -2.36 -4.78
CA ALA A 50 -8.42 -1.86 -5.71
C ALA A 50 -8.25 -2.95 -6.77
N PRO A 51 -8.64 -2.69 -8.04
CA PRO A 51 -8.48 -3.66 -9.13
C PRO A 51 -7.04 -4.09 -9.31
N ILE A 52 -6.82 -5.24 -9.96
CA ILE A 52 -5.47 -5.71 -10.22
C ILE A 52 -4.66 -4.69 -11.03
N HIS A 53 -3.47 -4.37 -10.56
CA HIS A 53 -2.56 -3.40 -11.18
C HIS A 53 -1.14 -3.62 -10.70
N VAL A 54 -0.21 -2.95 -11.36
CA VAL A 54 1.15 -2.67 -10.87
C VAL A 54 1.27 -1.17 -10.62
N ASP A 55 2.14 -0.77 -9.70
CA ASP A 55 2.34 0.63 -9.38
C ASP A 55 3.23 1.33 -10.42
N THR A 56 2.84 2.51 -10.86
CA THR A 56 3.66 3.36 -11.73
C THR A 56 4.41 4.45 -10.97
N PHE A 57 3.95 4.79 -9.76
CA PHE A 57 4.44 5.89 -8.91
C PHE A 57 4.44 7.28 -9.56
N SER A 58 3.78 7.44 -10.70
CA SER A 58 3.76 8.71 -11.46
C SER A 58 3.14 9.88 -10.70
N SER A 59 2.39 9.62 -9.63
CA SER A 59 1.79 10.63 -8.74
C SER A 59 2.56 10.82 -7.43
N HIS A 60 3.74 10.22 -7.27
CA HIS A 60 4.56 10.41 -6.07
C HIS A 60 5.10 11.85 -6.03
N PRO A 61 4.93 12.60 -4.92
CA PRO A 61 5.30 14.02 -4.84
C PRO A 61 6.75 14.30 -5.27
N ALA A 62 7.72 13.54 -4.75
CA ALA A 62 9.12 13.72 -5.11
C ALA A 62 9.42 13.45 -6.60
N ILE A 63 8.70 12.52 -7.25
CA ILE A 63 8.83 12.28 -8.70
C ILE A 63 8.23 13.43 -9.52
N LEU A 64 7.15 14.04 -9.02
CA LEU A 64 6.57 15.22 -9.68
C LEU A 64 7.50 16.44 -9.60
N GLU A 65 8.27 16.57 -8.49
CA GLU A 65 9.27 17.63 -8.31
C GLU A 65 10.56 17.36 -9.08
N ASP A 66 11.03 16.12 -9.08
CA ASP A 66 12.24 15.68 -9.79
C ASP A 66 12.00 14.36 -10.56
N PRO A 67 11.61 14.46 -11.85
CA PRO A 67 11.38 13.27 -12.69
C PRO A 67 12.64 12.43 -12.99
N THR A 68 13.83 12.87 -12.60
CA THR A 68 15.07 12.13 -12.79
C THR A 68 15.34 11.10 -11.68
N LEU A 69 14.57 11.12 -10.60
CA LEU A 69 14.68 10.17 -9.52
C LEU A 69 14.41 8.73 -10.00
N ASP A 70 15.25 7.82 -9.57
CA ASP A 70 15.18 6.42 -9.98
C ASP A 70 13.99 5.70 -9.31
N VAL A 71 12.88 5.62 -10.06
CA VAL A 71 11.65 4.98 -9.60
C VAL A 71 11.81 3.46 -9.36
N SER A 72 12.87 2.82 -9.89
CA SER A 72 13.12 1.40 -9.65
C SER A 72 13.48 1.10 -8.20
N LYS A 73 13.94 2.10 -7.45
CA LYS A 73 14.31 2.01 -6.03
C LYS A 73 13.19 2.38 -5.07
N LEU A 74 12.03 2.81 -5.58
CA LEU A 74 10.85 3.04 -4.74
C LEU A 74 10.31 1.72 -4.20
N ARG A 75 9.95 1.75 -2.92
CA ARG A 75 9.31 0.62 -2.25
C ARG A 75 8.03 1.07 -1.58
N ARG A 76 7.07 0.17 -1.51
CA ARG A 76 5.79 0.40 -0.83
C ARG A 76 5.62 -0.57 0.31
N PHE A 77 5.36 -0.02 1.47
CA PHE A 77 4.96 -0.74 2.67
C PHE A 77 3.46 -0.60 2.85
N ILE A 78 2.77 -1.70 3.04
CA ILE A 78 1.34 -1.76 3.32
C ILE A 78 1.17 -2.15 4.78
N ILE A 79 0.68 -1.22 5.58
CA ILE A 79 0.46 -1.39 7.02
C ILE A 79 -1.04 -1.55 7.25
N GLN A 80 -1.46 -2.64 7.85
CA GLN A 80 -2.86 -2.84 8.21
C GLN A 80 -3.21 -2.00 9.44
N LEU A 81 -4.25 -1.17 9.33
CA LEU A 81 -4.72 -0.32 10.43
C LEU A 81 -5.92 -0.91 11.18
N SER A 82 -6.45 -2.02 10.70
CA SER A 82 -7.51 -2.80 11.33
C SER A 82 -7.19 -4.28 11.23
N ASP A 83 -7.67 -5.06 12.19
CA ASP A 83 -7.60 -6.52 12.13
C ASP A 83 -8.32 -7.04 10.88
N TRP A 84 -7.86 -8.19 10.40
CA TRP A 84 -8.54 -8.90 9.33
C TRP A 84 -9.95 -9.34 9.77
N ASP A 85 -10.87 -9.25 8.82
CA ASP A 85 -12.21 -9.83 8.96
C ASP A 85 -12.57 -10.65 7.72
N TRP A 86 -13.53 -11.55 7.86
CA TRP A 86 -13.98 -12.40 6.77
C TRP A 86 -14.40 -11.59 5.53
N GLY A 87 -13.81 -11.95 4.38
CA GLY A 87 -14.05 -11.25 3.12
C GLY A 87 -13.05 -10.13 2.81
N HIS A 88 -12.07 -9.86 3.68
CA HIS A 88 -10.96 -8.97 3.36
C HIS A 88 -9.82 -9.74 2.67
N TYR A 89 -9.36 -9.23 1.54
CA TYR A 89 -8.32 -9.86 0.73
C TYR A 89 -7.25 -8.86 0.29
N TRP A 90 -6.01 -9.31 0.32
CA TRP A 90 -4.90 -8.79 -0.46
C TRP A 90 -4.37 -9.91 -1.36
N SER A 91 -4.13 -9.60 -2.64
CA SER A 91 -3.49 -10.52 -3.58
C SER A 91 -2.17 -9.91 -4.06
N PHE A 92 -1.12 -10.70 -4.05
CA PHE A 92 0.23 -10.38 -4.54
C PHE A 92 0.64 -11.50 -5.49
N GLY A 93 0.61 -11.27 -6.80
CA GLY A 93 0.80 -12.32 -7.78
C GLY A 93 -0.17 -13.47 -7.56
N ASN A 94 0.36 -14.65 -7.25
CA ASN A 94 -0.40 -15.87 -7.00
C ASN A 94 -0.77 -16.10 -5.53
N ASN A 95 -0.31 -15.24 -4.63
CA ASN A 95 -0.56 -15.39 -3.19
C ASN A 95 -1.67 -14.48 -2.71
N THR A 96 -2.40 -14.94 -1.69
CA THR A 96 -3.43 -14.16 -1.01
C THR A 96 -3.06 -14.01 0.46
N TRP A 97 -3.02 -12.75 0.93
CA TRP A 97 -2.83 -12.44 2.33
C TRP A 97 -4.17 -12.25 3.02
N THR A 98 -4.36 -12.96 4.10
CA THR A 98 -5.52 -12.92 5.00
C THR A 98 -5.03 -13.08 6.44
N GLN A 99 -5.93 -12.95 7.41
CA GLN A 99 -5.67 -13.21 8.84
C GLN A 99 -4.60 -12.29 9.46
N TRP A 100 -4.38 -11.12 8.87
CA TRP A 100 -3.50 -10.11 9.45
C TRP A 100 -4.09 -9.49 10.73
N ARG A 101 -3.24 -8.87 11.51
CA ARG A 101 -3.60 -8.00 12.63
C ARG A 101 -3.27 -6.55 12.32
N ALA A 102 -3.91 -5.64 13.02
CA ALA A 102 -3.50 -4.23 12.99
C ALA A 102 -2.03 -4.11 13.38
N GLY A 103 -1.25 -3.39 12.57
CA GLY A 103 0.20 -3.28 12.68
C GLY A 103 1.00 -4.23 11.81
N ASP A 104 0.41 -5.29 11.28
CA ASP A 104 1.10 -6.15 10.32
C ASP A 104 1.44 -5.39 9.03
N VAL A 105 2.62 -5.67 8.49
CA VAL A 105 3.19 -4.96 7.35
C VAL A 105 3.51 -5.95 6.24
N ALA A 106 3.05 -5.65 5.01
CA ALA A 106 3.54 -6.29 3.80
C ALA A 106 4.47 -5.31 3.06
N TYR A 107 5.56 -5.84 2.53
CA TYR A 107 6.52 -5.14 1.69
C TYR A 107 6.78 -5.98 0.44
N PHE A 108 6.74 -5.38 -0.75
CA PHE A 108 6.90 -6.10 -2.02
C PHE A 108 7.27 -5.16 -3.16
N GLU A 109 7.73 -5.74 -4.26
CA GLU A 109 8.07 -5.03 -5.50
C GLU A 109 6.78 -4.65 -6.27
N SER A 110 6.09 -3.64 -5.80
CA SER A 110 4.75 -3.27 -6.29
C SER A 110 4.70 -2.79 -7.74
N ARG A 111 5.86 -2.50 -8.36
CA ARG A 111 5.97 -2.19 -9.79
C ARG A 111 5.95 -3.43 -10.67
N ASP A 112 6.44 -4.56 -10.16
CA ASP A 112 6.65 -5.79 -10.92
C ASP A 112 5.66 -6.88 -10.52
N VAL A 113 5.15 -6.82 -9.29
CA VAL A 113 4.17 -7.77 -8.78
C VAL A 113 2.76 -7.22 -8.95
N PRO A 114 1.93 -7.81 -9.83
CA PRO A 114 0.52 -7.46 -9.94
C PRO A 114 -0.17 -7.70 -8.60
N HIS A 115 -0.94 -6.72 -8.13
CA HIS A 115 -1.60 -6.81 -6.85
C HIS A 115 -3.00 -6.20 -6.89
N SER A 116 -3.84 -6.66 -5.99
CA SER A 116 -5.21 -6.19 -5.84
C SER A 116 -5.69 -6.32 -4.40
N THR A 117 -6.77 -5.62 -4.08
CA THR A 117 -7.45 -5.79 -2.81
C THR A 117 -8.95 -5.81 -2.99
N ALA A 118 -9.67 -6.53 -2.14
CA ALA A 118 -11.11 -6.51 -2.12
C ALA A 118 -11.65 -6.57 -0.69
N ASN A 119 -12.81 -5.95 -0.49
CA ASN A 119 -13.62 -6.11 0.69
C ASN A 119 -14.96 -6.72 0.30
N ALA A 120 -15.03 -8.05 0.33
CA ALA A 120 -16.26 -8.83 0.16
C ALA A 120 -16.91 -9.15 1.52
N GLY A 121 -16.43 -8.53 2.61
CA GLY A 121 -16.90 -8.74 3.97
C GLY A 121 -18.03 -7.81 4.37
N LYS A 122 -18.18 -7.61 5.70
CA LYS A 122 -19.24 -6.80 6.30
C LYS A 122 -18.72 -5.59 7.07
N SER A 123 -17.43 -5.55 7.39
CA SER A 123 -16.77 -4.47 8.11
C SER A 123 -15.94 -3.58 7.19
N ILE A 124 -15.62 -2.38 7.66
CA ILE A 124 -14.74 -1.45 6.93
C ILE A 124 -13.28 -1.86 7.19
N ARG A 125 -12.48 -1.88 6.14
CA ARG A 125 -11.04 -2.07 6.23
C ARG A 125 -10.29 -0.76 6.07
N TYR A 126 -9.26 -0.57 6.89
CA TYR A 126 -8.33 0.55 6.80
C TYR A 126 -6.90 0.02 6.61
N THR A 127 -6.19 0.66 5.71
CA THR A 127 -4.79 0.33 5.38
C THR A 127 -4.00 1.61 5.18
N MET A 128 -2.75 1.64 5.60
CA MET A 128 -1.83 2.72 5.30
C MET A 128 -0.79 2.22 4.29
N ALA A 129 -0.63 2.92 3.19
CA ALA A 129 0.47 2.74 2.26
C ALA A 129 1.54 3.81 2.50
N VAL A 130 2.78 3.40 2.69
CA VAL A 130 3.92 4.30 2.80
C VAL A 130 4.87 3.98 1.67
N THR A 131 5.13 4.95 0.80
CA THR A 131 5.96 4.78 -0.38
C THR A 131 7.15 5.72 -0.29
N GLY A 132 8.37 5.22 -0.54
CA GLY A 132 9.58 6.02 -0.53
C GLY A 132 10.81 5.21 -0.92
N TRP A 133 11.96 5.87 -0.98
CA TRP A 133 13.23 5.18 -1.22
C TRP A 133 13.78 4.59 0.08
N MET A 134 14.25 3.37 0.01
CA MET A 134 14.88 2.73 1.17
C MET A 134 16.16 3.46 1.56
N SER A 135 16.32 3.74 2.86
CA SER A 135 17.59 4.12 3.48
C SER A 135 18.32 2.86 3.97
N ASP A 136 19.57 3.02 4.38
CA ASP A 136 20.32 1.92 5.00
C ASP A 136 19.61 1.44 6.27
N GLU A 137 19.06 2.37 7.07
CA GLU A 137 18.27 2.06 8.27
C GLU A 137 16.96 1.30 7.95
N THR A 138 16.33 1.61 6.79
CA THR A 138 15.15 0.84 6.33
C THR A 138 15.56 -0.59 5.96
N ILE A 139 16.70 -0.76 5.30
CA ILE A 139 17.21 -2.08 4.90
C ILE A 139 17.49 -2.92 6.16
N GLU A 140 18.20 -2.37 7.13
CA GLU A 140 18.48 -3.05 8.41
C GLU A 140 17.19 -3.43 9.16
N LEU A 141 16.19 -2.54 9.17
CA LEU A 141 14.90 -2.81 9.79
C LEU A 141 14.18 -3.99 9.11
N VAL A 142 14.19 -4.06 7.79
CA VAL A 142 13.53 -5.12 7.02
C VAL A 142 14.29 -6.43 7.19
N GLU A 143 15.62 -6.46 6.97
CA GLU A 143 16.43 -7.69 7.04
C GLU A 143 16.38 -8.38 8.42
N GLY A 144 16.20 -7.63 9.49
CA GLY A 144 16.11 -8.17 10.86
C GLY A 144 14.73 -8.73 11.24
N ASN A 145 13.65 -8.44 10.50
CA ASN A 145 12.28 -8.60 10.99
C ASN A 145 11.25 -9.13 9.98
N TYR A 146 11.65 -9.78 8.90
CA TYR A 146 10.69 -10.23 7.90
C TYR A 146 10.62 -11.75 7.73
N THR A 147 9.48 -12.21 7.23
CA THR A 147 9.29 -13.57 6.70
C THR A 147 9.05 -13.45 5.20
N GLU A 148 9.91 -14.08 4.40
CA GLU A 148 9.78 -14.09 2.96
C GLU A 148 8.73 -15.11 2.52
N VAL A 149 7.86 -14.69 1.60
CA VAL A 149 6.88 -15.57 0.95
C VAL A 149 7.15 -15.53 -0.55
N SER A 150 7.44 -16.67 -1.14
CA SER A 150 7.61 -16.79 -2.60
C SER A 150 6.30 -16.48 -3.32
N ILE A 151 6.37 -15.66 -4.36
CA ILE A 151 5.25 -15.19 -5.17
C ILE A 151 5.20 -15.95 -6.50
#